data_432d9fc7f1b59c7318a80c15ed995900
#
_entry.id   432d9fc7f1b59c7318a80c15ed995900
#
_cell.length_a   1.000
_cell.length_b   1.000
_cell.length_c   1.000
_cell.angle_alpha   90.00
_cell.angle_beta   90.00
_cell.angle_gamma   90.00
#
_symmetry.space_group_name_H-M   'P 1'
#
loop_
_entity.id
_entity.type
_entity.pdbx_description
1 polymer ?
#
loop_
_entity_poly.entity_id
_entity_poly.type
_entity_poly.pdbx_seq_one_letter_code
_entity_poly.pdbx_strand_id
1 'polypeptide(L)'
;MERLRTEQPKGLTRAGIRKWGMLFLILGLFGRSIILNRYLGIANLTSDQLLEAMNSGSHVMTAVTVALIFQFVETMAVPIFCLLLADGMVFTADPFKYVTRILGVAVVSEIPFNFAMTGNLMDLSTRNPAFGMLMAAILLWLYRIYGEKTFRNLIFKAAFTLAAIFWTGLLRIENGFACVFLSAVFWAFRKKPNIRNLMAGVAAMVCSFLSLFFMASPMAMMVLHFNNGEKGEENRAVAYLFYPAVLIILGVAGALAF
;
A
#
# COMPACT_ATOMS: atom_id res chain seq x y z
N MET A 1 -4.92 -25.36 -40.88
CA MET A 1 -4.58 -24.08 -40.24
C MET A 1 -4.44 -24.35 -38.75
N GLU A 2 -3.26 -24.71 -38.33
CA GLU A 2 -2.91 -24.98 -36.93
C GLU A 2 -2.79 -23.62 -36.23
N ARG A 3 -3.72 -23.33 -35.32
CA ARG A 3 -3.62 -22.13 -34.46
C ARG A 3 -2.39 -22.34 -33.59
N LEU A 4 -1.32 -21.62 -33.87
CA LEU A 4 -0.19 -21.45 -32.96
C LEU A 4 -0.76 -21.07 -31.60
N ARG A 5 -0.78 -22.02 -30.67
CA ARG A 5 -0.95 -21.73 -29.24
C ARG A 5 0.26 -20.88 -28.88
N THR A 6 0.07 -19.56 -28.85
CA THR A 6 1.03 -18.68 -28.21
C THR A 6 1.09 -19.12 -26.75
N GLU A 7 2.18 -19.75 -26.36
CA GLU A 7 2.44 -20.10 -24.96
C GLU A 7 2.30 -18.80 -24.15
N GLN A 8 1.34 -18.78 -23.22
CA GLN A 8 1.21 -17.65 -22.34
C GLN A 8 2.52 -17.50 -21.55
N PRO A 9 3.10 -16.30 -21.48
CA PRO A 9 4.35 -16.10 -20.76
C PRO A 9 4.19 -16.58 -19.32
N LYS A 10 5.09 -17.45 -18.88
CA LYS A 10 5.11 -17.97 -17.52
C LYS A 10 5.25 -16.83 -16.54
N GLY A 11 4.40 -16.79 -15.51
CA GLY A 11 4.46 -15.77 -14.47
C GLY A 11 3.10 -15.21 -14.07
N LEU A 12 3.12 -14.21 -13.19
CA LEU A 12 1.92 -13.53 -12.68
C LEU A 12 1.60 -12.29 -13.53
N THR A 13 0.36 -12.16 -13.94
CA THR A 13 -0.15 -10.93 -14.54
C THR A 13 -0.28 -9.81 -13.47
N ARG A 14 -0.42 -8.56 -13.90
CA ARG A 14 -0.68 -7.44 -12.98
C ARG A 14 -1.94 -7.65 -12.14
N ALA A 15 -2.97 -8.25 -12.71
CA ALA A 15 -4.17 -8.66 -11.97
C ALA A 15 -3.85 -9.73 -10.91
N GLY A 16 -3.00 -10.70 -11.22
CA GLY A 16 -2.54 -11.72 -10.27
C GLY A 16 -1.73 -11.12 -9.14
N ILE A 17 -0.78 -10.24 -9.44
CA ILE A 17 0.03 -9.51 -8.45
C ILE A 17 -0.86 -8.66 -7.53
N ARG A 18 -1.89 -8.00 -8.07
CA ARG A 18 -2.85 -7.24 -7.28
C ARG A 18 -3.61 -8.11 -6.29
N LYS A 19 -4.01 -9.31 -6.67
CA LYS A 19 -4.68 -10.26 -5.76
C LYS A 19 -3.80 -10.60 -4.56
N TRP A 20 -2.50 -10.78 -4.76
CA TRP A 20 -1.54 -10.95 -3.66
C TRP A 20 -1.46 -9.71 -2.76
N GLY A 21 -1.37 -8.52 -3.34
CA GLY A 21 -1.40 -7.27 -2.58
C GLY A 21 -2.70 -7.11 -1.76
N MET A 22 -3.84 -7.45 -2.36
CA MET A 22 -5.14 -7.46 -1.68
C MET A 22 -5.17 -8.45 -0.51
N LEU A 23 -4.65 -9.66 -0.70
CA LEU A 23 -4.57 -10.68 0.35
C LEU A 23 -3.73 -10.19 1.54
N PHE A 24 -2.53 -9.67 1.28
CA PHE A 24 -1.67 -9.14 2.33
C PHE A 24 -2.33 -7.98 3.08
N LEU A 25 -3.00 -7.09 2.36
CA LEU A 25 -3.74 -5.97 2.95
C LEU A 25 -4.90 -6.46 3.84
N ILE A 26 -5.69 -7.44 3.40
CA ILE A 26 -6.78 -8.02 4.22
C ILE A 26 -6.23 -8.58 5.54
N LEU A 27 -5.15 -9.35 5.48
CA LEU A 27 -4.56 -9.97 6.68
C LEU A 27 -4.16 -8.91 7.71
N GLY A 28 -3.47 -7.86 7.30
CA GLY A 28 -3.06 -6.80 8.23
C GLY A 28 -4.22 -5.98 8.77
N LEU A 29 -5.14 -5.58 7.90
CA LEU A 29 -6.36 -4.87 8.33
C LEU A 29 -7.19 -5.71 9.32
N PHE A 30 -7.30 -7.03 9.08
CA PHE A 30 -7.96 -7.95 10.01
C PHE A 30 -7.23 -7.99 11.35
N GLY A 31 -5.91 -8.14 11.35
CA GLY A 31 -5.10 -8.15 12.57
C GLY A 31 -5.29 -6.88 13.41
N ARG A 32 -5.23 -5.72 12.77
CA ARG A 32 -5.40 -4.43 13.46
C ARG A 32 -6.85 -4.16 13.89
N SER A 33 -7.79 -4.30 12.97
CA SER A 33 -9.18 -3.94 13.22
C SER A 33 -9.87 -4.94 14.15
N ILE A 34 -9.77 -6.23 13.87
CA ILE A 34 -10.52 -7.26 14.61
C ILE A 34 -9.74 -7.71 15.85
N ILE A 35 -8.47 -8.13 15.69
CA ILE A 35 -7.74 -8.73 16.81
C ILE A 35 -7.32 -7.65 17.81
N LEU A 36 -6.57 -6.61 17.36
CA LEU A 36 -6.04 -5.63 18.31
C LEU A 36 -7.10 -4.65 18.80
N ASN A 37 -7.93 -4.11 17.91
CA ASN A 37 -8.86 -3.07 18.28
C ASN A 37 -10.13 -3.62 18.95
N ARG A 38 -10.83 -4.57 18.31
CA ARG A 38 -12.14 -5.03 18.79
C ARG A 38 -12.04 -6.13 19.83
N TYR A 39 -11.29 -7.20 19.55
CA TYR A 39 -11.20 -8.34 20.47
C TYR A 39 -10.39 -8.03 21.74
N LEU A 40 -9.23 -7.38 21.60
CA LEU A 40 -8.35 -7.10 22.74
C LEU A 40 -8.53 -5.66 23.29
N GLY A 41 -9.11 -4.73 22.53
CA GLY A 41 -9.25 -3.33 22.95
C GLY A 41 -7.93 -2.57 23.11
N ILE A 42 -6.82 -3.06 22.52
CA ILE A 42 -5.46 -2.59 22.77
C ILE A 42 -4.87 -1.70 21.66
N ALA A 43 -5.65 -1.39 20.63
CA ALA A 43 -5.17 -0.59 19.48
C ALA A 43 -4.63 0.80 19.88
N ASN A 44 -5.07 1.35 21.00
CA ASN A 44 -4.69 2.67 21.51
C ASN A 44 -3.78 2.60 22.75
N LEU A 45 -3.26 1.41 23.10
CA LEU A 45 -2.38 1.28 24.26
C LEU A 45 -0.96 1.79 23.96
N THR A 46 -0.32 2.33 24.98
CA THR A 46 1.12 2.63 24.94
C THR A 46 1.95 1.33 24.91
N SER A 47 3.23 1.43 24.56
CA SER A 47 4.13 0.27 24.52
C SER A 47 4.19 -0.47 25.87
N ASP A 48 4.18 0.27 26.99
CA ASP A 48 4.23 -0.32 28.33
C ASP A 48 2.92 -1.07 28.67
N GLN A 49 1.78 -0.46 28.35
CA GLN A 49 0.46 -1.09 28.51
C GLN A 49 0.32 -2.33 27.64
N LEU A 50 0.88 -2.31 26.42
CA LEU A 50 0.89 -3.46 25.53
C LEU A 50 1.72 -4.60 26.12
N LEU A 51 2.91 -4.31 26.67
CA LEU A 51 3.74 -5.30 27.34
C LEU A 51 3.05 -5.89 28.57
N GLU A 52 2.38 -5.08 29.37
CA GLU A 52 1.60 -5.51 30.53
C GLU A 52 0.44 -6.41 30.08
N ALA A 53 -0.31 -6.03 29.05
CA ALA A 53 -1.38 -6.85 28.48
C ALA A 53 -0.87 -8.18 27.93
N MET A 54 0.30 -8.21 27.29
CA MET A 54 0.92 -9.47 26.82
C MET A 54 1.33 -10.39 27.98
N ASN A 55 1.73 -9.83 29.12
CA ASN A 55 2.10 -10.58 30.31
C ASN A 55 0.88 -11.07 31.12
N SER A 56 -0.31 -10.53 30.88
CA SER A 56 -1.53 -10.87 31.64
C SER A 56 -2.08 -12.26 31.36
N GLY A 57 -1.73 -12.87 30.20
CA GLY A 57 -2.19 -14.23 29.86
C GLY A 57 -1.69 -14.72 28.50
N SER A 58 -1.47 -16.03 28.39
CA SER A 58 -0.93 -16.68 27.19
C SER A 58 -1.79 -16.48 25.94
N HIS A 59 -3.13 -16.41 26.09
CA HIS A 59 -4.04 -16.19 24.98
C HIS A 59 -3.96 -14.78 24.42
N VAL A 60 -3.77 -13.75 25.28
CA VAL A 60 -3.56 -12.36 24.86
C VAL A 60 -2.24 -12.26 24.11
N MET A 61 -1.17 -12.81 24.65
CA MET A 61 0.14 -12.85 24.00
C MET A 61 0.06 -13.50 22.61
N THR A 62 -0.64 -14.64 22.49
CA THR A 62 -0.82 -15.34 21.22
C THR A 62 -1.59 -14.47 20.22
N ALA A 63 -2.71 -13.86 20.63
CA ALA A 63 -3.53 -13.03 19.76
C ALA A 63 -2.76 -11.78 19.28
N VAL A 64 -2.03 -11.10 20.17
CA VAL A 64 -1.16 -9.98 19.82
C VAL A 64 -0.10 -10.42 18.82
N THR A 65 0.58 -11.54 19.08
CA THR A 65 1.63 -12.06 18.17
C THR A 65 1.08 -12.33 16.77
N VAL A 66 -0.09 -12.98 16.66
CA VAL A 66 -0.75 -13.24 15.37
C VAL A 66 -1.08 -11.92 14.65
N ALA A 67 -1.64 -10.94 15.38
CA ALA A 67 -1.95 -9.63 14.79
C ALA A 67 -0.71 -8.89 14.30
N LEU A 68 0.39 -8.94 15.05
CA LEU A 68 1.66 -8.34 14.64
C LEU A 68 2.26 -9.03 13.42
N ILE A 69 2.16 -10.37 13.32
CA ILE A 69 2.57 -11.11 12.12
C ILE A 69 1.73 -10.68 10.91
N PHE A 70 0.42 -10.54 11.07
CA PHE A 70 -0.45 -10.07 10.00
C PHE A 70 -0.12 -8.64 9.56
N GLN A 71 0.16 -7.75 10.51
CA GLN A 71 0.60 -6.38 10.21
C GLN A 71 1.98 -6.36 9.51
N PHE A 72 2.88 -7.24 9.91
CA PHE A 72 4.17 -7.40 9.24
C PHE A 72 3.98 -7.83 7.78
N VAL A 73 3.12 -8.83 7.52
CA VAL A 73 2.79 -9.29 6.16
C VAL A 73 2.08 -8.22 5.34
N GLU A 74 1.23 -7.38 5.95
CA GLU A 74 0.53 -6.28 5.28
C GLU A 74 1.49 -5.33 4.57
N THR A 75 2.66 -5.07 5.16
CA THR A 75 3.61 -4.12 4.58
C THR A 75 4.15 -4.57 3.22
N MET A 76 4.04 -5.85 2.88
CA MET A 76 4.35 -6.36 1.54
C MET A 76 3.36 -5.84 0.48
N ALA A 77 2.15 -5.44 0.87
CA ALA A 77 1.16 -4.86 -0.05
C ALA A 77 1.62 -3.50 -0.59
N VAL A 78 2.35 -2.71 0.19
CA VAL A 78 2.76 -1.34 -0.18
C VAL A 78 3.60 -1.33 -1.46
N PRO A 79 4.74 -2.04 -1.58
CA PRO A 79 5.50 -2.07 -2.84
C PRO A 79 4.70 -2.64 -4.01
N ILE A 80 3.81 -3.59 -3.78
CA ILE A 80 2.94 -4.14 -4.82
C ILE A 80 2.03 -3.05 -5.40
N PHE A 81 1.32 -2.31 -4.53
CA PHE A 81 0.45 -1.24 -4.99
C PHE A 81 1.22 -0.05 -5.57
N CYS A 82 2.42 0.26 -5.06
CA CYS A 82 3.30 1.28 -5.66
C CYS A 82 3.74 0.92 -7.09
N LEU A 83 4.08 -0.36 -7.36
CA LEU A 83 4.36 -0.81 -8.72
C LEU A 83 3.14 -0.66 -9.62
N LEU A 84 1.96 -1.15 -9.15
CA LEU A 84 0.72 -1.07 -9.93
C LEU A 84 0.29 0.38 -10.18
N LEU A 85 0.55 1.29 -9.25
CA LEU A 85 0.34 2.72 -9.40
C LEU A 85 1.24 3.31 -10.49
N ALA A 86 2.54 2.98 -10.44
CA ALA A 86 3.51 3.45 -11.43
C ALA A 86 3.18 2.92 -12.83
N ASP A 87 2.84 1.65 -12.95
CA ASP A 87 2.39 1.06 -14.22
C ASP A 87 1.08 1.70 -14.69
N GLY A 88 0.11 1.92 -13.79
CA GLY A 88 -1.14 2.61 -14.10
C GLY A 88 -0.91 4.02 -14.66
N MET A 89 0.01 4.78 -14.07
CA MET A 89 0.39 6.11 -14.56
C MET A 89 1.09 6.06 -15.93
N VAL A 90 1.85 5.01 -16.22
CA VAL A 90 2.49 4.82 -17.55
C VAL A 90 1.44 4.55 -18.63
N PHE A 91 0.47 3.68 -18.35
CA PHE A 91 -0.49 3.19 -19.34
C PHE A 91 -1.78 3.99 -19.42
N THR A 92 -2.03 4.95 -18.52
CA THR A 92 -3.23 5.78 -18.61
C THR A 92 -3.14 6.79 -19.75
N ALA A 93 -4.22 6.92 -20.52
CA ALA A 93 -4.35 7.98 -21.53
C ALA A 93 -4.59 9.35 -20.87
N ASP A 94 -5.33 9.37 -19.74
CA ASP A 94 -5.72 10.58 -19.02
C ASP A 94 -5.22 10.51 -17.56
N PRO A 95 -4.06 11.11 -17.26
CA PRO A 95 -3.50 11.13 -15.91
C PRO A 95 -4.39 11.87 -14.90
N PHE A 96 -5.09 12.91 -15.32
CA PHE A 96 -5.98 13.66 -14.44
C PHE A 96 -7.12 12.77 -13.93
N LYS A 97 -7.82 12.07 -14.84
CA LYS A 97 -8.88 11.12 -14.46
C LYS A 97 -8.33 9.97 -13.60
N TYR A 98 -7.08 9.56 -13.83
CA TYR A 98 -6.45 8.52 -13.02
C TYR A 98 -6.25 8.99 -11.59
N VAL A 99 -5.66 10.17 -11.38
CA VAL A 99 -5.46 10.78 -10.06
C VAL A 99 -6.79 11.05 -9.35
N THR A 100 -7.79 11.57 -10.07
CA THR A 100 -9.13 11.84 -9.50
C THR A 100 -9.82 10.57 -9.00
N ARG A 101 -9.64 9.41 -9.67
CA ARG A 101 -10.16 8.12 -9.17
C ARG A 101 -9.48 7.70 -7.87
N ILE A 102 -8.17 7.88 -7.76
CA ILE A 102 -7.43 7.57 -6.54
C ILE A 102 -7.85 8.52 -5.40
N LEU A 103 -8.05 9.80 -5.70
CA LEU A 103 -8.63 10.77 -4.76
C LEU A 103 -10.00 10.29 -4.25
N GLY A 104 -10.87 9.85 -5.16
CA GLY A 104 -12.18 9.30 -4.78
C GLY A 104 -12.07 8.12 -3.82
N VAL A 105 -11.16 7.17 -4.09
CA VAL A 105 -10.87 6.04 -3.18
C VAL A 105 -10.38 6.54 -1.83
N ALA A 106 -9.42 7.47 -1.80
CA ALA A 106 -8.85 7.99 -0.56
C ALA A 106 -9.91 8.67 0.33
N VAL A 107 -10.75 9.53 -0.28
CA VAL A 107 -11.81 10.26 0.44
C VAL A 107 -12.91 9.31 0.94
N VAL A 108 -13.38 8.40 0.08
CA VAL A 108 -14.45 7.45 0.45
C VAL A 108 -13.97 6.46 1.53
N SER A 109 -12.68 6.13 1.53
CA SER A 109 -12.11 5.19 2.50
C SER A 109 -11.80 5.82 3.86
N GLU A 110 -11.81 7.14 4.02
CA GLU A 110 -11.37 7.79 5.26
C GLU A 110 -12.30 7.44 6.44
N ILE A 111 -13.60 7.56 6.26
CA ILE A 111 -14.58 7.23 7.31
C ILE A 111 -14.54 5.73 7.65
N PRO A 112 -14.62 4.80 6.67
CA PRO A 112 -14.47 3.38 6.95
C PRO A 112 -13.13 3.01 7.61
N PHE A 113 -12.03 3.68 7.24
CA PHE A 113 -10.73 3.45 7.86
C PHE A 113 -10.73 3.84 9.34
N ASN A 114 -11.19 5.06 9.65
CA ASN A 114 -11.26 5.50 11.03
C ASN A 114 -12.15 4.56 11.86
N PHE A 115 -13.31 4.20 11.35
CA PHE A 115 -14.22 3.29 12.04
C PHE A 115 -13.62 1.90 12.26
N ALA A 116 -12.96 1.33 11.27
CA ALA A 116 -12.30 0.03 11.39
C ALA A 116 -11.09 0.06 12.34
N MET A 117 -10.29 1.12 12.31
CA MET A 117 -9.03 1.19 13.07
C MET A 117 -9.21 1.71 14.50
N THR A 118 -10.15 2.61 14.76
CA THR A 118 -10.30 3.25 16.08
C THR A 118 -11.70 3.11 16.68
N GLY A 119 -12.69 2.62 15.92
CA GLY A 119 -14.10 2.60 16.32
C GLY A 119 -14.81 3.93 16.18
N ASN A 120 -14.12 5.01 15.85
CA ASN A 120 -14.67 6.34 15.67
C ASN A 120 -14.88 6.65 14.17
N LEU A 121 -15.93 7.37 13.82
CA LEU A 121 -16.17 7.79 12.43
C LEU A 121 -15.22 8.88 11.96
N MET A 122 -14.69 9.68 12.89
CA MET A 122 -13.74 10.75 12.61
C MET A 122 -12.57 10.69 13.60
N ASP A 123 -11.40 10.37 13.08
CA ASP A 123 -10.14 10.41 13.79
C ASP A 123 -9.10 11.12 12.92
N LEU A 124 -8.49 12.17 13.46
CA LEU A 124 -7.50 12.97 12.76
C LEU A 124 -6.06 12.59 13.14
N SER A 125 -5.89 11.58 14.00
CA SER A 125 -4.56 11.14 14.47
C SER A 125 -3.72 10.58 13.34
N THR A 126 -4.36 9.82 12.43
CA THR A 126 -3.71 9.19 11.29
C THR A 126 -4.66 9.14 10.09
N ARG A 127 -4.18 9.49 8.91
CA ARG A 127 -4.93 9.39 7.66
C ARG A 127 -4.71 8.03 7.00
N ASN A 128 -5.72 7.56 6.27
CA ASN A 128 -5.63 6.27 5.60
C ASN A 128 -4.51 6.25 4.53
N PRO A 129 -3.88 5.09 4.29
CA PRO A 129 -2.75 4.95 3.35
C PRO A 129 -3.11 5.24 1.88
N ALA A 130 -4.39 5.29 1.51
CA ALA A 130 -4.81 5.65 0.15
C ALA A 130 -4.47 7.11 -0.18
N PHE A 131 -4.39 8.01 0.81
CA PHE A 131 -3.85 9.36 0.60
C PHE A 131 -2.35 9.33 0.27
N GLY A 132 -1.59 8.38 0.80
CA GLY A 132 -0.19 8.16 0.41
C GLY A 132 -0.07 7.76 -1.07
N MET A 133 -0.96 6.87 -1.53
CA MET A 133 -1.06 6.51 -2.95
C MET A 133 -1.50 7.69 -3.83
N LEU A 134 -2.38 8.56 -3.33
CA LEU A 134 -2.78 9.79 -4.02
C LEU A 134 -1.58 10.74 -4.18
N MET A 135 -0.82 10.99 -3.11
CA MET A 135 0.38 11.83 -3.16
C MET A 135 1.42 11.27 -4.13
N ALA A 136 1.62 9.96 -4.13
CA ALA A 136 2.47 9.27 -5.09
C ALA A 136 1.93 9.42 -6.54
N ALA A 137 0.62 9.31 -6.76
CA ALA A 137 0.02 9.48 -8.08
C ALA A 137 0.20 10.90 -8.62
N ILE A 138 0.02 11.93 -7.78
CA ILE A 138 0.27 13.34 -8.13
C ILE A 138 1.74 13.53 -8.49
N LEU A 139 2.66 12.99 -7.68
CA LEU A 139 4.10 13.04 -7.96
C LEU A 139 4.45 12.40 -9.30
N LEU A 140 3.92 11.21 -9.58
CA LEU A 140 4.18 10.52 -10.86
C LEU A 140 3.58 11.27 -12.06
N TRP A 141 2.46 11.94 -11.88
CA TRP A 141 1.89 12.83 -12.90
C TRP A 141 2.81 14.01 -13.18
N LEU A 142 3.37 14.67 -12.15
CA LEU A 142 4.37 15.72 -12.30
C LEU A 142 5.62 15.18 -13.00
N TYR A 143 6.09 13.98 -12.65
CA TYR A 143 7.21 13.34 -13.36
C TYR A 143 6.93 13.08 -14.83
N ARG A 144 5.68 12.85 -15.20
CA ARG A 144 5.28 12.68 -16.59
C ARG A 144 5.31 14.02 -17.35
N ILE A 145 4.87 15.12 -16.71
CA ILE A 145 4.92 16.48 -17.27
C ILE A 145 6.38 16.91 -17.51
N TYR A 146 7.24 16.72 -16.51
CA TYR A 146 8.68 17.05 -16.58
C TYR A 146 9.49 15.85 -17.10
N GLY A 147 9.03 15.20 -18.19
CA GLY A 147 9.58 13.93 -18.68
C GLY A 147 11.01 13.98 -19.19
N GLU A 148 11.44 15.12 -19.74
CA GLU A 148 12.78 15.32 -20.29
C GLU A 148 13.88 15.14 -19.25
N LYS A 149 15.06 14.63 -19.70
CA LYS A 149 16.23 14.41 -18.87
C LYS A 149 17.15 15.63 -18.83
N THR A 150 16.63 16.81 -18.54
CA THR A 150 17.42 18.01 -18.31
C THR A 150 17.79 18.12 -16.83
N PHE A 151 18.91 18.76 -16.52
CA PHE A 151 19.34 19.01 -15.15
C PHE A 151 18.27 19.77 -14.35
N ARG A 152 17.64 20.77 -14.97
CA ARG A 152 16.52 21.52 -14.38
C ARG A 152 15.35 20.60 -14.00
N ASN A 153 14.93 19.68 -14.88
CA ASN A 153 13.83 18.77 -14.61
C ASN A 153 14.19 17.73 -13.56
N LEU A 154 15.47 17.37 -13.42
CA LEU A 154 15.94 16.52 -12.33
C LEU A 154 15.77 17.22 -10.98
N ILE A 155 16.16 18.51 -10.88
CA ILE A 155 15.96 19.32 -9.67
C ILE A 155 14.47 19.40 -9.32
N PHE A 156 13.59 19.68 -10.30
CA PHE A 156 12.15 19.73 -10.05
C PHE A 156 11.60 18.39 -9.56
N LYS A 157 12.02 17.26 -10.14
CA LYS A 157 11.62 15.93 -9.65
C LYS A 157 12.06 15.69 -8.22
N ALA A 158 13.29 16.05 -7.87
CA ALA A 158 13.78 15.94 -6.50
C ALA A 158 12.99 16.84 -5.55
N ALA A 159 12.75 18.10 -5.91
CA ALA A 159 11.96 19.04 -5.10
C ALA A 159 10.51 18.55 -4.88
N PHE A 160 9.84 18.08 -5.94
CA PHE A 160 8.48 17.52 -5.81
C PHE A 160 8.45 16.27 -4.95
N THR A 161 9.49 15.42 -5.03
CA THR A 161 9.58 14.23 -4.16
C THR A 161 9.70 14.63 -2.71
N LEU A 162 10.63 15.56 -2.41
CA LEU A 162 10.81 16.07 -1.05
C LEU A 162 9.54 16.73 -0.51
N ALA A 163 8.88 17.56 -1.33
CA ALA A 163 7.61 18.18 -0.97
C ALA A 163 6.51 17.13 -0.71
N ALA A 164 6.38 16.11 -1.56
CA ALA A 164 5.40 15.05 -1.37
C ALA A 164 5.68 14.27 -0.07
N ILE A 165 6.93 13.92 0.22
CA ILE A 165 7.34 13.27 1.46
C ILE A 165 7.01 14.16 2.67
N PHE A 166 7.35 15.44 2.62
CA PHE A 166 7.05 16.40 3.69
C PHE A 166 5.55 16.47 3.98
N TRP A 167 4.72 16.59 2.94
CA TRP A 167 3.28 16.63 3.08
C TRP A 167 2.69 15.33 3.63
N THR A 168 3.23 14.15 3.26
CA THR A 168 2.76 12.88 3.85
C THR A 168 3.02 12.79 5.35
N GLY A 169 4.15 13.34 5.81
CA GLY A 169 4.47 13.43 7.23
C GLY A 169 3.59 14.45 7.96
N LEU A 170 3.43 15.66 7.40
CA LEU A 170 2.61 16.71 7.99
C LEU A 170 1.14 16.30 8.14
N LEU A 171 0.59 15.62 7.13
CA LEU A 171 -0.78 15.12 7.15
C LEU A 171 -0.93 13.80 7.92
N ARG A 172 0.13 13.27 8.50
CA ARG A 172 0.17 11.99 9.23
C ARG A 172 -0.44 10.84 8.43
N ILE A 173 -0.08 10.75 7.14
CA ILE A 173 -0.59 9.69 6.26
C ILE A 173 0.14 8.38 6.57
N GLU A 174 -0.62 7.34 6.90
CA GLU A 174 -0.07 6.02 7.16
C GLU A 174 0.71 5.50 5.94
N ASN A 175 1.94 5.04 6.15
CA ASN A 175 2.83 4.57 5.09
C ASN A 175 3.09 5.59 3.97
N GLY A 176 2.75 6.87 4.15
CA GLY A 176 2.81 7.90 3.10
C GLY A 176 4.20 8.10 2.53
N PHE A 177 5.24 8.14 3.38
CA PHE A 177 6.64 8.19 2.94
C PHE A 177 6.98 7.03 2.00
N ALA A 178 6.64 5.79 2.42
CA ALA A 178 6.95 4.60 1.64
C ALA A 178 6.20 4.57 0.30
N CYS A 179 4.92 5.00 0.28
CA CYS A 179 4.13 5.10 -0.95
C CYS A 179 4.78 6.05 -1.96
N VAL A 180 5.22 7.24 -1.51
CA VAL A 180 5.87 8.24 -2.37
C VAL A 180 7.23 7.75 -2.84
N PHE A 181 8.08 7.29 -1.91
CA PHE A 181 9.45 6.90 -2.20
C PHE A 181 9.53 5.67 -3.12
N LEU A 182 8.81 4.60 -2.81
CA LEU A 182 8.77 3.39 -3.64
C LEU A 182 8.18 3.67 -5.03
N SER A 183 7.11 4.46 -5.12
CA SER A 183 6.53 4.81 -6.42
C SER A 183 7.50 5.61 -7.28
N ALA A 184 8.28 6.53 -6.69
CA ALA A 184 9.33 7.28 -7.39
C ALA A 184 10.43 6.33 -7.91
N VAL A 185 10.85 5.34 -7.11
CA VAL A 185 11.84 4.33 -7.51
C VAL A 185 11.30 3.45 -8.63
N PHE A 186 10.07 2.93 -8.52
CA PHE A 186 9.46 2.15 -9.60
C PHE A 186 9.35 2.93 -10.90
N TRP A 187 9.03 4.21 -10.83
CA TRP A 187 9.00 5.08 -12.00
C TRP A 187 10.38 5.33 -12.60
N ALA A 188 11.38 5.59 -11.78
CA ALA A 188 12.74 5.88 -12.23
C ALA A 188 13.34 4.69 -13.02
N PHE A 189 13.10 3.48 -12.55
CA PHE A 189 13.66 2.24 -13.13
C PHE A 189 12.67 1.46 -14.01
N ARG A 190 11.51 2.05 -14.39
CA ARG A 190 10.43 1.36 -15.12
C ARG A 190 10.84 0.67 -16.43
N LYS A 191 11.90 1.16 -17.08
CA LYS A 191 12.40 0.60 -18.35
C LYS A 191 13.27 -0.64 -18.19
N LYS A 192 13.71 -0.98 -16.97
CA LYS A 192 14.64 -2.08 -16.68
C LYS A 192 14.07 -2.93 -15.54
N PRO A 193 13.21 -3.94 -15.82
CA PRO A 193 12.46 -4.67 -14.78
C PRO A 193 13.33 -5.28 -13.67
N ASN A 194 14.46 -5.90 -14.03
CA ASN A 194 15.35 -6.52 -13.04
C ASN A 194 15.98 -5.48 -12.10
N ILE A 195 16.48 -4.36 -12.66
CA ILE A 195 17.05 -3.27 -11.86
C ILE A 195 15.95 -2.59 -11.05
N ARG A 196 14.77 -2.44 -11.61
CA ARG A 196 13.59 -1.87 -10.93
C ARG A 196 13.26 -2.65 -9.65
N ASN A 197 13.16 -3.97 -9.74
CA ASN A 197 12.83 -4.80 -8.59
C ASN A 197 13.95 -4.78 -7.54
N LEU A 198 15.24 -4.83 -7.97
CA LEU A 198 16.38 -4.72 -7.06
C LEU A 198 16.36 -3.36 -6.33
N MET A 199 16.24 -2.26 -7.05
CA MET A 199 16.24 -0.91 -6.46
C MET A 199 15.01 -0.68 -5.58
N ALA A 200 13.85 -1.24 -5.93
CA ALA A 200 12.67 -1.21 -5.08
C ALA A 200 12.86 -2.01 -3.79
N GLY A 201 13.55 -3.16 -3.85
CA GLY A 201 13.93 -3.93 -2.66
C GLY A 201 14.84 -3.15 -1.72
N VAL A 202 15.87 -2.49 -2.27
CA VAL A 202 16.75 -1.58 -1.49
C VAL A 202 15.95 -0.42 -0.89
N ALA A 203 15.06 0.20 -1.67
CA ALA A 203 14.21 1.28 -1.17
C ALA A 203 13.26 0.82 -0.07
N ALA A 204 12.71 -0.39 -0.19
CA ALA A 204 11.88 -1.00 0.85
C ALA A 204 12.68 -1.27 2.14
N MET A 205 13.95 -1.70 2.02
CA MET A 205 14.87 -1.80 3.16
C MET A 205 15.12 -0.44 3.83
N VAL A 206 15.29 0.63 3.04
CA VAL A 206 15.42 1.98 3.60
C VAL A 206 14.17 2.38 4.37
N CYS A 207 12.97 2.05 3.87
CA CYS A 207 11.72 2.29 4.60
C CYS A 207 11.65 1.52 5.93
N SER A 208 12.34 0.38 6.04
CA SER A 208 12.38 -0.44 7.28
C SER A 208 13.06 0.27 8.44
N PHE A 209 13.96 1.22 8.19
CA PHE A 209 14.56 2.06 9.24
C PHE A 209 13.55 3.01 9.89
N LEU A 210 12.43 3.30 9.23
CA LEU A 210 11.36 4.15 9.76
C LEU A 210 10.34 3.37 10.58
N SER A 211 10.16 2.08 10.28
CA SER A 211 9.23 1.19 10.99
C SER A 211 9.71 -0.25 10.87
N LEU A 212 9.85 -0.94 12.01
CA LEU A 212 10.21 -2.36 12.04
C LEU A 212 9.24 -3.25 11.26
N PHE A 213 7.96 -2.88 11.21
CA PHE A 213 6.98 -3.63 10.42
C PHE A 213 7.33 -3.63 8.92
N PHE A 214 7.97 -2.59 8.41
CA PHE A 214 8.39 -2.51 7.02
C PHE A 214 9.50 -3.50 6.63
N MET A 215 10.10 -4.22 7.56
CA MET A 215 11.10 -5.26 7.27
C MET A 215 10.58 -6.40 6.39
N ALA A 216 9.25 -6.62 6.34
CA ALA A 216 8.67 -7.59 5.40
C ALA A 216 8.50 -7.03 3.98
N SER A 217 8.48 -5.72 3.81
CA SER A 217 8.18 -5.10 2.50
C SER A 217 9.17 -5.50 1.38
N PRO A 218 10.50 -5.71 1.61
CA PRO A 218 11.39 -6.24 0.58
C PRO A 218 11.01 -7.64 0.09
N MET A 219 10.34 -8.45 0.92
CA MET A 219 9.89 -9.79 0.51
C MET A 219 8.82 -9.73 -0.60
N ALA A 220 8.13 -8.61 -0.75
CA ALA A 220 7.23 -8.40 -1.90
C ALA A 220 7.95 -8.53 -3.25
N MET A 221 9.27 -8.30 -3.29
CA MET A 221 10.06 -8.48 -4.51
C MET A 221 10.03 -9.92 -5.03
N MET A 222 9.80 -10.91 -4.16
CA MET A 222 9.58 -12.29 -4.56
C MET A 222 8.33 -12.42 -5.43
N VAL A 223 7.22 -11.78 -5.03
CA VAL A 223 5.98 -11.77 -5.82
C VAL A 223 6.17 -10.95 -7.10
N LEU A 224 6.85 -9.80 -7.01
CA LEU A 224 7.09 -8.92 -8.15
C LEU A 224 8.08 -9.50 -9.16
N HIS A 225 8.94 -10.43 -8.75
CA HIS A 225 9.86 -11.14 -9.65
C HIS A 225 9.08 -11.96 -10.70
N PHE A 226 7.96 -12.54 -10.31
CA PHE A 226 7.11 -13.31 -11.22
C PHE A 226 6.24 -12.46 -12.15
N ASN A 227 6.33 -11.13 -12.11
CA ASN A 227 5.57 -10.25 -12.98
C ASN A 227 5.94 -10.43 -14.45
N ASN A 228 5.00 -10.96 -15.24
CA ASN A 228 5.18 -11.15 -16.69
C ASN A 228 4.87 -9.88 -17.52
N GLY A 229 4.47 -8.77 -16.88
CA GLY A 229 4.15 -7.51 -17.54
C GLY A 229 2.76 -7.44 -18.20
N GLU A 230 2.03 -8.55 -18.28
CA GLU A 230 0.68 -8.59 -18.86
C GLU A 230 -0.35 -7.98 -17.91
N LYS A 231 -1.42 -7.44 -18.48
CA LYS A 231 -2.50 -6.82 -17.71
C LYS A 231 -3.29 -7.85 -16.90
N GLY A 232 -3.60 -9.01 -17.52
CA GLY A 232 -4.53 -9.99 -16.99
C GLY A 232 -6.00 -9.53 -17.04
N GLU A 233 -6.90 -10.45 -16.74
CA GLU A 233 -8.34 -10.15 -16.62
C GLU A 233 -8.63 -9.50 -15.27
N GLU A 234 -9.21 -8.32 -15.31
CA GLU A 234 -9.52 -7.55 -14.12
C GLU A 234 -10.75 -6.66 -14.32
N ASN A 235 -11.65 -6.71 -13.34
CA ASN A 235 -12.72 -5.74 -13.25
C ASN A 235 -12.20 -4.46 -12.57
N ARG A 236 -12.22 -3.34 -13.31
CA ARG A 236 -11.75 -2.04 -12.80
C ARG A 236 -12.51 -1.57 -11.55
N ALA A 237 -13.82 -1.86 -11.48
CA ALA A 237 -14.62 -1.49 -10.32
C ALA A 237 -14.11 -2.20 -9.05
N VAL A 238 -13.82 -3.51 -9.15
CA VAL A 238 -13.25 -4.27 -8.03
C VAL A 238 -11.92 -3.67 -7.58
N ALA A 239 -11.06 -3.26 -8.52
CA ALA A 239 -9.76 -2.69 -8.20
C ALA A 239 -9.85 -1.41 -7.34
N TYR A 240 -10.84 -0.57 -7.55
CA TYR A 240 -11.03 0.68 -6.81
C TYR A 240 -11.90 0.53 -5.56
N LEU A 241 -12.93 -0.32 -5.62
CA LEU A 241 -13.90 -0.47 -4.53
C LEU A 241 -13.45 -1.47 -3.46
N PHE A 242 -12.43 -2.29 -3.76
CA PHE A 242 -11.94 -3.32 -2.85
C PHE A 242 -11.54 -2.74 -1.49
N TYR A 243 -10.72 -1.69 -1.47
CA TYR A 243 -10.18 -1.13 -0.23
C TYR A 243 -11.28 -0.57 0.68
N PRO A 244 -12.16 0.36 0.23
CA PRO A 244 -13.24 0.83 1.06
C PRO A 244 -14.22 -0.27 1.48
N ALA A 245 -14.48 -1.25 0.60
CA ALA A 245 -15.38 -2.36 0.92
C ALA A 245 -14.83 -3.25 2.06
N VAL A 246 -13.54 -3.60 2.02
CA VAL A 246 -12.89 -4.38 3.09
C VAL A 246 -12.94 -3.62 4.41
N LEU A 247 -12.67 -2.32 4.41
CA LEU A 247 -12.74 -1.50 5.61
C LEU A 247 -14.16 -1.45 6.22
N ILE A 248 -15.18 -1.32 5.38
CA ILE A 248 -16.58 -1.35 5.83
C ILE A 248 -16.91 -2.73 6.43
N ILE A 249 -16.55 -3.81 5.73
CA ILE A 249 -16.82 -5.17 6.20
C ILE A 249 -16.15 -5.41 7.55
N LEU A 250 -14.86 -5.08 7.69
CA LEU A 250 -14.13 -5.29 8.95
C LEU A 250 -14.66 -4.39 10.07
N GLY A 251 -14.95 -3.12 9.79
CA GLY A 251 -15.50 -2.20 10.77
C GLY A 251 -16.87 -2.65 11.29
N VAL A 252 -17.77 -3.06 10.40
CA VAL A 252 -19.11 -3.56 10.76
C VAL A 252 -19.01 -4.93 11.45
N ALA A 253 -18.23 -5.86 10.91
CA ALA A 253 -18.05 -7.17 11.53
C ALA A 253 -17.48 -7.04 12.96
N GLY A 254 -16.49 -6.18 13.16
CA GLY A 254 -15.94 -5.90 14.49
C GLY A 254 -16.96 -5.27 15.45
N ALA A 255 -17.82 -4.36 14.96
CA ALA A 255 -18.85 -3.74 15.79
C ALA A 255 -20.01 -4.68 16.14
N LEU A 256 -20.27 -5.72 15.35
CA LEU A 256 -21.34 -6.70 15.61
C LEU A 256 -20.85 -7.88 16.45
N ALA A 257 -19.55 -8.19 16.43
CA ALA A 257 -18.99 -9.37 17.09
C ALA A 257 -18.51 -9.06 18.52
N PHE A 258 -18.19 -7.82 18.82
CA PHE A 258 -17.64 -7.33 20.09
C PHE A 258 -18.29 -6.01 20.54
#